data_31673bf116fdad867873cb242e6acc5e
#
_entry.id   31673bf116fdad867873cb242e6acc5e
#
_cell.length_a   1.000
_cell.length_b   1.000
_cell.length_c   1.000
_cell.angle_alpha   90.00
_cell.angle_beta   90.00
_cell.angle_gamma   90.00
#
_symmetry.space_group_name_H-M   'P 1'
#
loop_
_entity.id
_entity.type
_entity.pdbx_description
1 polymer ?
#
loop_
_entity_poly.entity_id
_entity_poly.type
_entity_poly.pdbx_seq_one_letter_code
_entity_poly.pdbx_strand_id
1 'polypeptide(L)'
;APLLLCLTPLLLCAESAVLDGVEFCWRVPANGGADGRIMVLFGGRNWPARKTLETFRFDELADRHGLFLLAASFRDREYWEPQAWSGPLLLRAVALIERRYGLSSRKLLLYGYSAGGQCSNLFYAWMPERVAAWGAHGCGVYFRGEIAHPAPAFLSCGVRDAERFAISREFVYRYREAGGALLWKYSLESGHELTPEALALARAWFDAFLSGERCRSFGEDDTGRIVPASRLDSIDPEFRNPLYEGAVTELWKR
;
A
#
# COMPACT_ATOMS: atom_id res chain seq x y z
N ALA A 1 -10.77 15.62 40.93
CA ALA A 1 -10.39 14.71 39.82
C ALA A 1 -10.42 15.53 38.54
N PRO A 2 -9.30 15.69 37.80
CA PRO A 2 -9.33 16.37 36.53
C PRO A 2 -9.96 15.44 35.47
N LEU A 3 -10.97 15.97 34.78
CA LEU A 3 -11.55 15.37 33.58
C LEU A 3 -10.44 15.28 32.52
N LEU A 4 -9.97 14.08 32.22
CA LEU A 4 -9.16 13.83 31.04
C LEU A 4 -10.11 13.99 29.82
N LEU A 5 -10.11 15.15 29.20
CA LEU A 5 -10.68 15.31 27.86
C LEU A 5 -9.87 14.44 26.92
N CYS A 6 -10.43 13.29 26.55
CA CYS A 6 -9.98 12.50 25.43
C CYS A 6 -10.24 13.31 24.17
N LEU A 7 -9.26 14.12 23.77
CA LEU A 7 -9.25 14.76 22.46
C LEU A 7 -9.09 13.64 21.42
N THR A 8 -10.21 13.10 20.95
CA THR A 8 -10.24 12.43 19.65
C THR A 8 -9.65 13.42 18.65
N PRO A 9 -8.56 13.08 17.94
CA PRO A 9 -8.05 13.96 16.91
C PRO A 9 -9.19 14.18 15.92
N LEU A 10 -9.68 15.42 15.84
CA LEU A 10 -10.54 15.84 14.75
C LEU A 10 -9.84 15.41 13.46
N LEU A 11 -10.50 14.56 12.66
CA LEU A 11 -10.12 14.32 11.27
C LEU A 11 -9.96 15.70 10.62
N LEU A 12 -8.73 16.13 10.44
CA LEU A 12 -8.43 17.33 9.67
C LEU A 12 -9.10 17.15 8.31
N CYS A 13 -10.01 18.07 7.97
CA CYS A 13 -10.91 18.01 6.83
C CYS A 13 -10.24 17.40 5.60
N ALA A 14 -10.68 16.21 5.22
CA ALA A 14 -10.36 15.68 3.91
C ALA A 14 -11.06 16.57 2.88
N GLU A 15 -10.29 17.18 2.00
CA GLU A 15 -10.84 17.87 0.85
C GLU A 15 -11.36 16.87 -0.18
N SER A 16 -12.26 17.28 -1.05
CA SER A 16 -12.80 16.38 -2.07
C SER A 16 -13.09 17.10 -3.38
N ALA A 17 -13.16 16.31 -4.45
CA ALA A 17 -13.64 16.72 -5.77
C ALA A 17 -14.36 15.54 -6.43
N VAL A 18 -15.32 15.87 -7.31
CA VAL A 18 -15.99 14.89 -8.16
C VAL A 18 -15.48 15.07 -9.59
N LEU A 19 -14.90 14.02 -10.15
CA LEU A 19 -14.43 13.96 -11.54
C LEU A 19 -15.19 12.86 -12.27
N ASP A 20 -15.97 13.23 -13.30
CA ASP A 20 -16.80 12.33 -14.11
C ASP A 20 -17.66 11.38 -13.25
N GLY A 21 -18.25 11.91 -12.16
CA GLY A 21 -19.12 11.17 -11.26
C GLY A 21 -18.39 10.35 -10.17
N VAL A 22 -17.06 10.30 -10.18
CA VAL A 22 -16.26 9.65 -9.15
C VAL A 22 -15.79 10.67 -8.12
N GLU A 23 -16.08 10.44 -6.86
CA GLU A 23 -15.58 11.25 -5.75
C GLU A 23 -14.14 10.85 -5.42
N PHE A 24 -13.29 11.86 -5.31
CA PHE A 24 -11.93 11.76 -4.77
C PHE A 24 -11.85 12.57 -3.50
N CYS A 25 -11.33 11.98 -2.42
CA CYS A 25 -11.03 12.67 -1.18
C CYS A 25 -9.52 12.64 -0.94
N TRP A 26 -8.97 13.75 -0.43
CA TRP A 26 -7.57 13.77 -0.05
C TRP A 26 -7.34 14.49 1.27
N ARG A 27 -6.28 14.08 1.95
CA ARG A 27 -5.79 14.71 3.16
C ARG A 27 -4.48 15.41 2.87
N VAL A 28 -4.40 16.66 3.30
CA VAL A 28 -3.17 17.45 3.27
C VAL A 28 -2.36 17.12 4.53
N PRO A 29 -1.05 16.83 4.43
CA PRO A 29 -0.22 16.59 5.61
C PRO A 29 -0.06 17.87 6.45
N ALA A 30 0.10 17.71 7.77
CA ALA A 30 0.16 18.84 8.71
C ALA A 30 1.35 19.79 8.44
N ASN A 31 2.45 19.27 7.85
CA ASN A 31 3.64 20.06 7.49
C ASN A 31 3.53 20.75 6.11
N GLY A 32 2.34 20.75 5.48
CA GLY A 32 2.10 21.40 4.18
C GLY A 32 2.63 20.63 2.97
N GLY A 33 3.21 19.45 3.14
CA GLY A 33 3.62 18.57 2.03
C GLY A 33 4.89 19.00 1.30
N ALA A 34 5.90 19.45 2.02
CA ALA A 34 7.16 19.96 1.44
C ALA A 34 7.82 19.00 0.42
N ASP A 35 7.67 17.68 0.57
CA ASP A 35 8.21 16.67 -0.35
C ASP A 35 7.30 16.37 -1.56
N GLY A 36 6.08 16.83 -1.54
CA GLY A 36 5.16 16.77 -2.69
C GLY A 36 4.79 15.38 -3.19
N ARG A 37 4.88 14.34 -2.34
CA ARG A 37 4.48 12.97 -2.73
C ARG A 37 3.01 12.72 -2.46
N ILE A 38 2.41 11.90 -3.33
CA ILE A 38 1.02 11.45 -3.16
C ILE A 38 1.00 9.94 -2.95
N MET A 39 0.34 9.52 -1.88
CA MET A 39 -0.01 8.13 -1.63
C MET A 39 -1.47 7.90 -1.95
N VAL A 40 -1.73 7.00 -2.89
CA VAL A 40 -3.09 6.62 -3.30
C VAL A 40 -3.53 5.41 -2.49
N LEU A 41 -4.68 5.53 -1.83
CA LEU A 41 -5.28 4.50 -1.00
C LEU A 41 -6.56 3.99 -1.68
N PHE A 42 -6.59 2.70 -2.00
CA PHE A 42 -7.72 2.04 -2.64
C PHE A 42 -8.49 1.19 -1.62
N GLY A 43 -9.70 1.59 -1.30
CA GLY A 43 -10.57 0.88 -0.37
C GLY A 43 -11.06 -0.47 -0.89
N GLY A 44 -11.72 -1.23 -0.03
CA GLY A 44 -12.45 -2.44 -0.42
C GLY A 44 -13.56 -2.12 -1.43
N ARG A 45 -14.16 -3.17 -2.00
CA ARG A 45 -15.18 -3.01 -3.04
C ARG A 45 -16.28 -2.02 -2.63
N ASN A 46 -16.50 -1.01 -3.46
CA ASN A 46 -17.52 0.02 -3.30
C ASN A 46 -17.38 0.87 -2.01
N TRP A 47 -16.17 0.93 -1.43
CA TRP A 47 -15.96 1.83 -0.30
C TRP A 47 -15.90 3.29 -0.77
N PRO A 48 -16.58 4.19 -0.04
CA PRO A 48 -16.37 5.62 -0.22
C PRO A 48 -14.92 6.02 0.07
N ALA A 49 -14.42 6.99 -0.65
CA ALA A 49 -13.03 7.51 -0.48
C ALA A 49 -12.76 7.94 0.97
N ARG A 50 -13.71 8.64 1.60
CA ARG A 50 -13.61 9.06 3.00
C ARG A 50 -13.44 7.85 3.94
N LYS A 51 -14.27 6.80 3.79
CA LYS A 51 -14.15 5.57 4.59
C LYS A 51 -12.76 4.94 4.44
N THR A 52 -12.20 4.97 3.23
CA THR A 52 -10.86 4.43 2.98
C THR A 52 -9.79 5.17 3.78
N LEU A 53 -9.80 6.50 3.75
CA LEU A 53 -8.87 7.32 4.54
C LEU A 53 -9.02 7.03 6.04
N GLU A 54 -10.26 7.02 6.54
CA GLU A 54 -10.58 6.78 7.96
C GLU A 54 -10.18 5.39 8.44
N THR A 55 -10.34 4.36 7.60
CA THR A 55 -10.03 2.98 7.97
C THR A 55 -8.53 2.70 7.94
N PHE A 56 -7.82 3.20 6.94
CA PHE A 56 -6.40 2.87 6.77
C PHE A 56 -5.50 3.60 7.76
N ARG A 57 -5.88 4.79 8.23
CA ARG A 57 -5.16 5.53 9.27
C ARG A 57 -3.67 5.73 8.96
N PHE A 58 -3.38 6.22 7.76
CA PHE A 58 -2.02 6.59 7.36
C PHE A 58 -1.64 8.03 7.75
N ASP A 59 -2.41 8.67 8.63
CA ASP A 59 -2.29 10.08 8.98
C ASP A 59 -0.92 10.45 9.55
N GLU A 60 -0.46 9.68 10.56
CA GLU A 60 0.85 9.93 11.19
C GLU A 60 2.01 9.74 10.20
N LEU A 61 1.91 8.72 9.34
CA LEU A 61 2.88 8.50 8.25
C LEU A 61 2.89 9.69 7.28
N ALA A 62 1.71 10.16 6.90
CA ALA A 62 1.55 11.29 6.00
C ALA A 62 2.16 12.57 6.59
N ASP A 63 1.91 12.85 7.86
CA ASP A 63 2.48 14.02 8.54
C ASP A 63 4.00 13.94 8.67
N ARG A 64 4.53 12.75 9.00
CA ARG A 64 5.98 12.54 9.13
C ARG A 64 6.73 12.77 7.81
N HIS A 65 6.18 12.28 6.71
CA HIS A 65 6.84 12.30 5.40
C HIS A 65 6.27 13.36 4.42
N GLY A 66 5.39 14.22 4.86
CA GLY A 66 4.79 15.24 3.98
C GLY A 66 3.97 14.65 2.83
N LEU A 67 3.26 13.52 3.06
CA LEU A 67 2.47 12.84 2.03
C LEU A 67 1.05 13.39 1.95
N PHE A 68 0.58 13.66 0.74
CA PHE A 68 -0.83 13.76 0.46
C PHE A 68 -1.43 12.35 0.38
N LEU A 69 -2.49 12.10 1.14
CA LEU A 69 -3.25 10.84 1.03
C LEU A 69 -4.43 11.08 0.10
N LEU A 70 -4.53 10.32 -0.97
CA LEU A 70 -5.61 10.40 -1.95
C LEU A 70 -6.38 9.09 -1.98
N ALA A 71 -7.70 9.14 -1.89
CA ALA A 71 -8.56 7.98 -2.06
C ALA A 71 -9.67 8.27 -3.09
N ALA A 72 -10.14 7.23 -3.78
CA ALA A 72 -11.19 7.29 -4.76
C ALA A 72 -12.40 6.44 -4.35
N SER A 73 -13.61 6.93 -4.60
CA SER A 73 -14.86 6.17 -4.43
C SER A 73 -15.13 5.32 -5.69
N PHE A 74 -14.19 4.42 -6.02
CA PHE A 74 -14.35 3.53 -7.17
C PHE A 74 -15.45 2.50 -6.96
N ARG A 75 -16.07 2.09 -8.07
CA ARG A 75 -17.14 1.08 -8.10
C ARG A 75 -16.94 0.14 -9.28
N ASP A 76 -17.38 -1.11 -9.13
CA ASP A 76 -17.47 -2.12 -10.19
C ASP A 76 -16.27 -2.19 -11.15
N ARG A 77 -16.42 -1.75 -12.39
CA ARG A 77 -15.40 -1.84 -13.45
C ARG A 77 -14.16 -0.99 -13.21
N GLU A 78 -14.26 0.06 -12.38
CA GLU A 78 -13.12 0.96 -12.08
C GLU A 78 -11.97 0.26 -11.38
N TYR A 79 -12.20 -0.93 -10.81
CA TYR A 79 -11.16 -1.76 -10.22
C TYR A 79 -10.36 -2.60 -11.23
N TRP A 80 -10.79 -2.74 -12.49
CA TRP A 80 -10.29 -3.79 -13.39
C TRP A 80 -9.43 -3.30 -14.55
N GLU A 81 -9.74 -2.15 -15.10
CA GLU A 81 -9.13 -1.65 -16.33
C GLU A 81 -8.63 -0.21 -16.16
N PRO A 82 -7.49 -0.02 -15.44
CA PRO A 82 -6.99 1.32 -15.16
C PRO A 82 -6.83 2.16 -16.44
N GLN A 83 -6.29 1.57 -17.51
CA GLN A 83 -6.06 2.26 -18.78
C GLN A 83 -7.35 2.75 -19.46
N ALA A 84 -8.46 2.05 -19.26
CA ALA A 84 -9.74 2.37 -19.93
C ALA A 84 -10.65 3.28 -19.09
N TRP A 85 -10.56 3.18 -17.74
CA TRP A 85 -11.54 3.81 -16.85
C TRP A 85 -10.92 4.68 -15.76
N SER A 86 -10.41 4.04 -14.71
CA SER A 86 -10.02 4.71 -13.47
C SER A 86 -8.68 5.42 -13.57
N GLY A 87 -7.79 4.98 -14.44
CA GLY A 87 -6.44 5.54 -14.59
C GLY A 87 -6.44 7.01 -15.00
N PRO A 88 -7.09 7.39 -16.12
CA PRO A 88 -7.19 8.79 -16.50
C PRO A 88 -7.83 9.67 -15.42
N LEU A 89 -8.86 9.16 -14.72
CA LEU A 89 -9.50 9.89 -13.63
C LEU A 89 -8.55 10.08 -12.44
N LEU A 90 -7.84 9.03 -12.03
CA LEU A 90 -6.85 9.12 -10.96
C LEU A 90 -5.74 10.13 -11.31
N LEU A 91 -5.21 10.07 -12.52
CA LEU A 91 -4.16 11.02 -12.94
C LEU A 91 -4.66 12.46 -12.98
N ARG A 92 -5.94 12.69 -13.31
CA ARG A 92 -6.57 14.02 -13.21
C ARG A 92 -6.69 14.48 -11.75
N ALA A 93 -7.05 13.59 -10.82
CA ALA A 93 -7.11 13.91 -9.40
C ALA A 93 -5.71 14.21 -8.84
N VAL A 94 -4.70 13.43 -9.22
CA VAL A 94 -3.29 13.70 -8.89
C VAL A 94 -2.87 15.08 -9.40
N ALA A 95 -3.11 15.38 -10.68
CA ALA A 95 -2.79 16.67 -11.28
C ALA A 95 -3.56 17.85 -10.65
N LEU A 96 -4.77 17.62 -10.16
CA LEU A 96 -5.53 18.63 -9.40
C LEU A 96 -4.81 18.99 -8.11
N ILE A 97 -4.37 17.98 -7.33
CA ILE A 97 -3.63 18.17 -6.08
C ILE A 97 -2.28 18.86 -6.38
N GLU A 98 -1.53 18.35 -7.37
CA GLU A 98 -0.24 18.95 -7.77
C GLU A 98 -0.37 20.44 -8.10
N ARG A 99 -1.35 20.83 -8.91
CA ARG A 99 -1.59 22.24 -9.24
C ARG A 99 -2.05 23.07 -8.05
N ARG A 100 -2.95 22.51 -7.21
CA ARG A 100 -3.54 23.25 -6.08
C ARG A 100 -2.50 23.60 -5.01
N TYR A 101 -1.54 22.70 -4.79
CA TYR A 101 -0.52 22.85 -3.74
C TYR A 101 0.88 23.14 -4.28
N GLY A 102 1.02 23.35 -5.59
CA GLY A 102 2.30 23.67 -6.21
C GLY A 102 3.32 22.54 -6.13
N LEU A 103 2.85 21.28 -6.17
CA LEU A 103 3.72 20.11 -6.07
C LEU A 103 4.39 19.82 -7.39
N SER A 104 5.66 19.37 -7.35
CA SER A 104 6.30 18.76 -8.51
C SER A 104 5.84 17.29 -8.63
N SER A 105 5.54 16.85 -9.87
CA SER A 105 5.15 15.48 -10.14
C SER A 105 6.24 14.50 -9.71
N ARG A 106 5.89 13.59 -8.80
CA ARG A 106 6.77 12.52 -8.30
C ARG A 106 6.11 11.17 -8.51
N LYS A 107 6.89 10.09 -8.33
CA LYS A 107 6.33 8.75 -8.33
C LYS A 107 5.36 8.57 -7.16
N LEU A 108 4.23 7.93 -7.45
CA LEU A 108 3.16 7.63 -6.51
C LEU A 108 3.52 6.48 -5.59
N LEU A 109 2.92 6.47 -4.41
CA LEU A 109 2.82 5.29 -3.56
C LEU A 109 1.41 4.74 -3.68
N LEU A 110 1.24 3.43 -3.75
CA LEU A 110 -0.07 2.79 -3.88
C LEU A 110 -0.27 1.78 -2.75
N TYR A 111 -1.45 1.77 -2.13
CA TYR A 111 -1.83 0.69 -1.21
C TYR A 111 -3.32 0.42 -1.31
N GLY A 112 -3.71 -0.86 -1.25
CA GLY A 112 -5.11 -1.23 -1.36
C GLY A 112 -5.51 -2.49 -0.61
N TYR A 113 -6.81 -2.58 -0.31
CA TYR A 113 -7.44 -3.72 0.33
C TYR A 113 -8.47 -4.36 -0.59
N SER A 114 -8.48 -5.70 -0.71
CA SER A 114 -9.48 -6.45 -1.47
C SER A 114 -9.53 -5.99 -2.94
N ALA A 115 -10.67 -5.52 -3.43
CA ALA A 115 -10.79 -4.90 -4.75
C ALA A 115 -9.81 -3.71 -4.92
N GLY A 116 -9.56 -2.95 -3.86
CA GLY A 116 -8.52 -1.91 -3.85
C GLY A 116 -7.12 -2.47 -3.99
N GLY A 117 -6.85 -3.67 -3.47
CA GLY A 117 -5.58 -4.38 -3.70
C GLY A 117 -5.38 -4.73 -5.18
N GLN A 118 -6.45 -5.16 -5.88
CA GLN A 118 -6.44 -5.35 -7.34
C GLN A 118 -6.12 -4.04 -8.05
N CYS A 119 -6.79 -2.95 -7.65
CA CYS A 119 -6.52 -1.61 -8.17
C CYS A 119 -5.04 -1.23 -8.01
N SER A 120 -4.48 -1.37 -6.81
CA SER A 120 -3.07 -1.06 -6.53
C SER A 120 -2.11 -1.81 -7.47
N ASN A 121 -2.32 -3.13 -7.63
CA ASN A 121 -1.50 -3.94 -8.52
C ASN A 121 -1.68 -3.59 -10.00
N LEU A 122 -2.93 -3.45 -10.47
CA LEU A 122 -3.22 -3.15 -11.87
C LEU A 122 -2.76 -1.75 -12.27
N PHE A 123 -2.86 -0.76 -11.37
CA PHE A 123 -2.30 0.58 -11.58
C PHE A 123 -0.77 0.55 -11.66
N TYR A 124 -0.12 -0.19 -10.75
CA TYR A 124 1.31 -0.41 -10.83
C TYR A 124 1.71 -1.05 -12.17
N ALA A 125 1.03 -2.13 -12.59
CA ALA A 125 1.34 -2.81 -13.84
C ALA A 125 1.10 -1.95 -15.09
N TRP A 126 0.11 -1.05 -15.06
CA TRP A 126 -0.19 -0.12 -16.15
C TRP A 126 0.81 1.03 -16.29
N MET A 127 1.33 1.54 -15.17
CA MET A 127 2.24 2.69 -15.17
C MET A 127 3.42 2.51 -14.19
N PRO A 128 4.25 1.47 -14.37
CA PRO A 128 5.31 1.11 -13.41
C PRO A 128 6.33 2.24 -13.20
N GLU A 129 6.59 3.05 -14.23
CA GLU A 129 7.49 4.19 -14.15
C GLU A 129 6.97 5.32 -13.25
N ARG A 130 5.66 5.38 -13.00
CA ARG A 130 4.99 6.36 -12.13
C ARG A 130 4.84 5.88 -10.70
N VAL A 131 5.21 4.64 -10.37
CA VAL A 131 5.05 4.06 -9.04
C VAL A 131 6.40 3.89 -8.35
N ALA A 132 6.55 4.43 -7.16
CA ALA A 132 7.76 4.29 -6.34
C ALA A 132 7.75 3.00 -5.51
N ALA A 133 6.58 2.67 -4.95
CA ALA A 133 6.33 1.47 -4.17
C ALA A 133 4.83 1.21 -4.12
N TRP A 134 4.44 -0.06 -3.93
CA TRP A 134 3.04 -0.41 -3.86
C TRP A 134 2.76 -1.54 -2.85
N GLY A 135 1.51 -1.69 -2.46
CA GLY A 135 1.12 -2.78 -1.57
C GLY A 135 -0.35 -3.18 -1.73
N ALA A 136 -0.66 -4.40 -1.29
CA ALA A 136 -2.01 -4.93 -1.29
C ALA A 136 -2.27 -5.87 -0.11
N HIS A 137 -3.49 -5.82 0.43
CA HIS A 137 -3.98 -6.78 1.42
C HIS A 137 -5.21 -7.53 0.89
N GLY A 138 -5.22 -8.87 1.01
CA GLY A 138 -6.35 -9.71 0.64
C GLY A 138 -6.78 -9.56 -0.82
N CYS A 139 -5.82 -9.43 -1.73
CA CYS A 139 -6.06 -9.23 -3.15
C CYS A 139 -6.39 -10.56 -3.83
N GLY A 140 -7.46 -10.59 -4.63
CA GLY A 140 -7.91 -11.78 -5.36
C GLY A 140 -7.58 -11.79 -6.85
N VAL A 141 -6.97 -10.73 -7.38
CA VAL A 141 -6.58 -10.64 -8.79
C VAL A 141 -5.31 -9.83 -8.93
N TYR A 142 -4.35 -10.38 -9.61
CA TYR A 142 -3.09 -9.72 -9.95
C TYR A 142 -2.86 -9.70 -11.46
N PHE A 143 -2.05 -8.76 -11.90
CA PHE A 143 -1.59 -8.68 -13.28
C PHE A 143 -0.89 -9.98 -13.70
N ARG A 144 -1.22 -10.49 -14.89
CA ARG A 144 -0.72 -11.78 -15.41
C ARG A 144 0.39 -11.65 -16.44
N GLY A 145 0.67 -10.43 -16.91
CA GLY A 145 1.73 -10.19 -17.88
C GLY A 145 3.14 -10.23 -17.27
N GLU A 146 4.12 -9.91 -18.09
CA GLU A 146 5.52 -9.82 -17.67
C GLU A 146 5.74 -8.67 -16.66
N ILE A 147 6.54 -8.95 -15.63
CA ILE A 147 6.93 -7.97 -14.60
C ILE A 147 8.33 -7.45 -14.97
N ALA A 148 8.39 -6.53 -15.91
CA ALA A 148 9.66 -6.05 -16.47
C ALA A 148 10.44 -5.11 -15.52
N HIS A 149 9.74 -4.36 -14.67
CA HIS A 149 10.34 -3.34 -13.80
C HIS A 149 9.74 -3.40 -12.39
N PRO A 150 10.12 -4.40 -11.57
CA PRO A 150 9.52 -4.59 -10.26
C PRO A 150 9.87 -3.45 -9.29
N ALA A 151 8.87 -2.67 -8.88
CA ALA A 151 9.00 -1.70 -7.80
C ALA A 151 8.97 -2.41 -6.43
N PRO A 152 9.57 -1.87 -5.36
CA PRO A 152 9.39 -2.42 -4.02
C PRO A 152 7.92 -2.64 -3.67
N ALA A 153 7.59 -3.79 -3.10
CA ALA A 153 6.21 -4.18 -2.83
C ALA A 153 6.00 -4.78 -1.43
N PHE A 154 4.79 -4.56 -0.90
CA PHE A 154 4.30 -5.19 0.32
C PHE A 154 2.97 -5.90 0.06
N LEU A 155 2.90 -7.19 0.34
CA LEU A 155 1.67 -7.96 0.23
C LEU A 155 1.33 -8.66 1.55
N SER A 156 0.04 -8.75 1.85
CA SER A 156 -0.43 -9.53 3.00
C SER A 156 -1.80 -10.14 2.73
N CYS A 157 -2.09 -11.27 3.43
CA CYS A 157 -3.35 -11.98 3.30
C CYS A 157 -3.64 -12.83 4.55
N GLY A 158 -4.92 -13.09 4.83
CA GLY A 158 -5.32 -14.10 5.80
C GLY A 158 -5.36 -15.49 5.17
N VAL A 159 -4.84 -16.51 5.85
CA VAL A 159 -4.83 -17.90 5.36
C VAL A 159 -6.24 -18.49 5.24
N ARG A 160 -7.17 -18.06 6.12
CA ARG A 160 -8.58 -18.49 6.05
C ARG A 160 -9.36 -17.92 4.86
N ASP A 161 -8.81 -16.91 4.17
CA ASP A 161 -9.25 -16.47 2.82
C ASP A 161 -8.53 -17.30 1.75
N ALA A 162 -8.78 -18.61 1.75
CA ALA A 162 -7.97 -19.61 1.05
C ALA A 162 -7.76 -19.32 -0.44
N GLU A 163 -8.78 -18.83 -1.14
CA GLU A 163 -8.69 -18.50 -2.56
C GLU A 163 -7.72 -17.33 -2.80
N ARG A 164 -7.90 -16.21 -2.05
CA ARG A 164 -7.03 -15.04 -2.21
C ARG A 164 -5.63 -15.28 -1.68
N PHE A 165 -5.50 -16.11 -0.66
CA PHE A 165 -4.21 -16.54 -0.15
C PHE A 165 -3.41 -17.29 -1.23
N ALA A 166 -4.02 -18.30 -1.89
CA ALA A 166 -3.38 -19.07 -2.95
C ALA A 166 -2.96 -18.17 -4.13
N ILE A 167 -3.87 -17.29 -4.59
CA ILE A 167 -3.61 -16.34 -5.67
C ILE A 167 -2.49 -15.35 -5.30
N SER A 168 -2.51 -14.83 -4.07
CA SER A 168 -1.48 -13.90 -3.60
C SER A 168 -0.11 -14.57 -3.49
N ARG A 169 -0.05 -15.80 -2.98
CA ARG A 169 1.18 -16.57 -2.83
C ARG A 169 1.81 -16.89 -4.19
N GLU A 170 1.01 -17.30 -5.18
CA GLU A 170 1.47 -17.49 -6.56
C GLU A 170 2.09 -16.21 -7.14
N PHE A 171 1.41 -15.08 -6.94
CA PHE A 171 1.92 -13.80 -7.42
C PHE A 171 3.23 -13.38 -6.72
N VAL A 172 3.35 -13.64 -5.41
CA VAL A 172 4.59 -13.38 -4.64
C VAL A 172 5.78 -14.09 -5.28
N TYR A 173 5.65 -15.37 -5.61
CA TYR A 173 6.72 -16.15 -6.24
C TYR A 173 7.11 -15.57 -7.61
N ARG A 174 6.12 -15.31 -8.47
CA ARG A 174 6.36 -14.68 -9.78
C ARG A 174 7.05 -13.31 -9.66
N TYR A 175 6.67 -12.52 -8.67
CA TYR A 175 7.24 -11.20 -8.46
C TYR A 175 8.70 -11.27 -8.02
N ARG A 176 9.03 -12.21 -7.15
CA ARG A 176 10.40 -12.48 -6.69
C ARG A 176 11.27 -13.09 -7.79
N GLU A 177 10.72 -14.00 -8.58
CA GLU A 177 11.38 -14.56 -9.77
C GLU A 177 11.77 -13.48 -10.79
N ALA A 178 10.93 -12.45 -10.95
CA ALA A 178 11.22 -11.26 -11.75
C ALA A 178 12.24 -10.30 -11.09
N GLY A 179 12.83 -10.66 -9.96
CA GLY A 179 13.81 -9.85 -9.22
C GLY A 179 13.19 -8.77 -8.33
N GLY A 180 11.88 -8.83 -8.07
CA GLY A 180 11.18 -7.85 -7.25
C GLY A 180 11.46 -7.99 -5.74
N ALA A 181 11.81 -6.88 -5.10
CA ALA A 181 11.90 -6.79 -3.64
C ALA A 181 10.48 -6.74 -3.04
N LEU A 182 9.98 -7.89 -2.57
CA LEU A 182 8.62 -8.02 -2.05
C LEU A 182 8.63 -8.60 -0.64
N LEU A 183 8.06 -7.83 0.31
CA LEU A 183 7.72 -8.32 1.64
C LEU A 183 6.34 -8.98 1.60
N TRP A 184 6.30 -10.27 1.97
CA TRP A 184 5.08 -11.05 2.13
C TRP A 184 4.79 -11.33 3.60
N LYS A 185 3.54 -11.14 4.00
CA LYS A 185 3.06 -11.53 5.34
C LYS A 185 1.70 -12.18 5.25
N TYR A 186 1.51 -13.28 5.96
CA TYR A 186 0.20 -13.89 6.14
C TYR A 186 -0.14 -14.09 7.62
N SER A 187 -1.43 -14.14 7.91
CA SER A 187 -1.96 -14.44 9.24
C SER A 187 -2.72 -15.76 9.20
N LEU A 188 -2.35 -16.71 10.05
CA LEU A 188 -2.99 -18.03 10.12
C LEU A 188 -4.46 -17.95 10.57
N GLU A 189 -4.78 -16.97 11.40
CA GLU A 189 -6.08 -16.85 12.04
C GLU A 189 -7.07 -15.94 11.31
N SER A 190 -6.59 -15.13 10.35
CA SER A 190 -7.42 -14.16 9.64
C SER A 190 -8.03 -14.74 8.37
N GLY A 191 -9.23 -14.25 8.05
CA GLY A 191 -9.92 -14.44 6.77
C GLY A 191 -9.76 -13.23 5.86
N HIS A 192 -10.90 -12.85 5.23
CA HIS A 192 -10.95 -11.68 4.33
C HIS A 192 -11.26 -10.39 5.11
N GLU A 193 -10.49 -10.08 6.10
CA GLU A 193 -10.58 -8.83 6.85
C GLU A 193 -9.27 -8.05 6.83
N LEU A 194 -9.39 -6.73 6.91
CA LEU A 194 -8.24 -5.83 7.05
C LEU A 194 -7.94 -5.65 8.55
N THR A 195 -7.02 -6.44 9.07
CA THR A 195 -6.70 -6.43 10.50
C THR A 195 -5.84 -5.22 10.91
N PRO A 196 -5.90 -4.80 12.19
CA PRO A 196 -5.01 -3.76 12.72
C PRO A 196 -3.53 -4.09 12.53
N GLU A 197 -3.16 -5.37 12.66
CA GLU A 197 -1.78 -5.87 12.52
C GLU A 197 -1.29 -5.74 11.07
N ALA A 198 -2.14 -6.11 10.10
CA ALA A 198 -1.83 -5.95 8.67
C ALA A 198 -1.62 -4.47 8.32
N LEU A 199 -2.46 -3.58 8.84
CA LEU A 199 -2.30 -2.13 8.64
C LEU A 199 -1.06 -1.58 9.36
N ALA A 200 -0.76 -2.05 10.58
CA ALA A 200 0.43 -1.64 11.31
C ALA A 200 1.71 -2.00 10.55
N LEU A 201 1.78 -3.23 10.02
CA LEU A 201 2.92 -3.66 9.21
C LEU A 201 3.01 -2.87 7.88
N ALA A 202 1.88 -2.61 7.22
CA ALA A 202 1.86 -1.78 6.01
C ALA A 202 2.41 -0.38 6.28
N ARG A 203 1.95 0.28 7.34
CA ARG A 203 2.45 1.61 7.72
C ARG A 203 3.94 1.59 8.06
N ALA A 204 4.40 0.61 8.84
CA ALA A 204 5.81 0.47 9.18
C ALA A 204 6.68 0.22 7.94
N TRP A 205 6.20 -0.60 7.00
CA TRP A 205 6.92 -0.87 5.76
C TRP A 205 7.06 0.39 4.87
N PHE A 206 5.97 1.16 4.71
CA PHE A 206 6.03 2.41 3.96
C PHE A 206 6.88 3.47 4.68
N ASP A 207 6.87 3.50 6.02
CA ASP A 207 7.71 4.40 6.82
C ASP A 207 9.20 4.13 6.59
N ALA A 208 9.61 2.87 6.68
CA ALA A 208 10.97 2.44 6.42
C ALA A 208 11.41 2.73 4.97
N PHE A 209 10.53 2.43 3.99
CA PHE A 209 10.79 2.74 2.58
C PHE A 209 10.99 4.25 2.36
N LEU A 210 10.12 5.08 2.90
CA LEU A 210 10.17 6.54 2.76
C LEU A 210 11.36 7.17 3.48
N SER A 211 11.77 6.59 4.61
CA SER A 211 12.97 6.98 5.36
C SER A 211 14.27 6.58 4.65
N GLY A 212 14.19 5.83 3.56
CA GLY A 212 15.36 5.33 2.83
C GLY A 212 16.15 4.28 3.61
N GLU A 213 15.48 3.57 4.51
CA GLU A 213 16.13 2.50 5.27
C GLU A 213 16.64 1.39 4.35
N ARG A 214 17.76 0.80 4.72
CA ARG A 214 18.33 -0.34 4.00
C ARG A 214 17.85 -1.65 4.62
N CYS A 215 17.47 -2.59 3.75
CA CYS A 215 17.25 -3.95 4.17
C CYS A 215 18.57 -4.57 4.65
N ARG A 216 18.64 -5.01 5.90
CA ARG A 216 19.84 -5.63 6.52
C ARG A 216 19.64 -7.07 6.91
N SER A 217 18.41 -7.55 6.88
CA SER A 217 18.03 -8.92 7.19
C SER A 217 16.94 -9.42 6.25
N PHE A 218 16.84 -10.74 6.16
CA PHE A 218 15.82 -11.40 5.33
C PHE A 218 15.10 -12.45 6.16
N GLY A 219 13.78 -12.44 6.06
CA GLY A 219 12.92 -13.47 6.62
C GLY A 219 12.64 -14.56 5.58
N GLU A 220 12.52 -15.79 6.03
CA GLU A 220 12.13 -16.93 5.20
C GLU A 220 10.64 -17.22 5.40
N ASP A 221 9.90 -17.31 4.30
CA ASP A 221 8.49 -17.72 4.34
C ASP A 221 8.34 -19.09 5.04
N ASP A 222 7.21 -19.32 5.63
CA ASP A 222 6.79 -20.57 6.27
C ASP A 222 7.60 -20.99 7.51
N THR A 223 8.91 -20.72 7.57
CA THR A 223 9.75 -21.05 8.74
C THR A 223 9.85 -19.90 9.74
N GLY A 224 9.66 -18.66 9.29
CA GLY A 224 9.87 -17.45 10.10
C GLY A 224 11.35 -17.20 10.47
N ARG A 225 12.29 -17.96 9.90
CA ARG A 225 13.73 -17.80 10.14
C ARG A 225 14.20 -16.45 9.60
N ILE A 226 14.98 -15.73 10.40
CA ILE A 226 15.58 -14.45 9.97
C ILE A 226 17.10 -14.61 9.92
N VAL A 227 17.68 -14.14 8.82
CA VAL A 227 19.13 -14.12 8.62
C VAL A 227 19.62 -12.72 8.25
N PRO A 228 20.86 -12.35 8.59
CA PRO A 228 21.45 -11.11 8.12
C PRO A 228 21.69 -11.16 6.60
N ALA A 229 21.76 -10.00 5.95
CA ALA A 229 21.99 -9.90 4.50
C ALA A 229 23.25 -10.64 4.02
N SER A 230 24.28 -10.76 4.87
CA SER A 230 25.50 -11.53 4.59
C SER A 230 25.27 -13.05 4.46
N ARG A 231 24.11 -13.56 4.87
CA ARG A 231 23.70 -14.97 4.79
C ARG A 231 22.46 -15.19 3.91
N LEU A 232 22.16 -14.23 3.04
CA LEU A 232 20.98 -14.27 2.15
C LEU A 232 20.89 -15.58 1.34
N ASP A 233 22.03 -16.10 0.88
CA ASP A 233 22.10 -17.34 0.07
C ASP A 233 21.68 -18.61 0.83
N SER A 234 21.46 -18.49 2.15
CA SER A 234 20.88 -19.59 2.95
C SER A 234 19.35 -19.67 2.89
N ILE A 235 18.69 -18.78 2.16
CA ILE A 235 17.24 -18.79 1.89
C ILE A 235 17.04 -18.86 0.37
N ASP A 236 16.19 -19.75 -0.07
CA ASP A 236 15.83 -19.82 -1.50
C ASP A 236 15.20 -18.51 -1.96
N PRO A 237 15.53 -18.00 -3.16
CA PRO A 237 15.08 -16.70 -3.65
C PRO A 237 13.56 -16.50 -3.56
N GLU A 238 12.78 -17.53 -3.83
CA GLU A 238 11.31 -17.48 -3.81
C GLU A 238 10.72 -17.29 -2.40
N PHE A 239 11.47 -17.56 -1.32
CA PHE A 239 11.02 -17.43 0.07
C PHE A 239 11.59 -16.21 0.80
N ARG A 240 12.33 -15.34 0.12
CA ARG A 240 13.04 -14.21 0.72
C ARG A 240 12.13 -13.01 0.97
N ASN A 241 12.03 -12.59 2.23
CA ASN A 241 11.39 -11.35 2.62
C ASN A 241 12.45 -10.32 2.99
N PRO A 242 12.60 -9.22 2.24
CA PRO A 242 13.46 -8.12 2.66
C PRO A 242 12.87 -7.45 3.90
N LEU A 243 13.62 -7.44 5.00
CA LEU A 243 13.20 -6.86 6.27
C LEU A 243 14.01 -5.59 6.57
N TYR A 244 13.29 -4.52 6.88
CA TYR A 244 13.85 -3.33 7.49
C TYR A 244 14.00 -3.56 8.99
N GLU A 245 15.01 -2.96 9.62
CA GLU A 245 15.21 -3.08 11.06
C GLU A 245 14.07 -2.42 11.86
N GLY A 246 13.94 -2.78 13.13
CA GLY A 246 12.94 -2.18 14.01
C GLY A 246 11.52 -2.68 13.76
N ALA A 247 10.58 -1.76 13.57
CA ALA A 247 9.15 -2.06 13.57
C ALA A 247 8.73 -3.09 12.50
N VAL A 248 9.30 -3.03 11.28
CA VAL A 248 8.97 -3.98 10.21
C VAL A 248 9.33 -5.40 10.62
N THR A 249 10.57 -5.61 11.09
CA THR A 249 11.03 -6.93 11.52
C THR A 249 10.20 -7.47 12.68
N GLU A 250 9.90 -6.64 13.68
CA GLU A 250 9.13 -7.08 14.86
C GLU A 250 7.66 -7.41 14.52
N LEU A 251 7.03 -6.64 13.65
CA LEU A 251 5.67 -6.92 13.20
C LEU A 251 5.59 -8.12 12.23
N TRP A 252 6.64 -8.33 11.44
CA TRP A 252 6.70 -9.48 10.54
C TRP A 252 6.85 -10.81 11.29
N LYS A 253 7.57 -10.84 12.42
CA LYS A 253 7.73 -12.03 13.29
C LYS A 253 6.42 -12.50 13.96
N ARG A 254 5.49 -11.60 14.24
CA ARG A 254 4.20 -11.88 14.89
C ARG A 254 3.19 -12.45 13.90
#